data_ac70c11fb4a08ebe0d1aecb8d7ebdda5
#
_entry.id   ac70c11fb4a08ebe0d1aecb8d7ebdda5
#
_cell.length_a   1.000
_cell.length_b   1.000
_cell.length_c   1.000
_cell.angle_alpha   90.00
_cell.angle_beta   90.00
_cell.angle_gamma   90.00
#
_symmetry.space_group_name_H-M   'P 1'
#
loop_
_entity.id
_entity.type
_entity.pdbx_description
1 polymer ?
#
loop_
_entity_poly.entity_id
_entity_poly.type
_entity_poly.pdbx_seq_one_letter_code
_entity_poly.pdbx_strand_id
1 'polypeptide(L)'
;MQHIIANVDITPLGRAPYQPLTKDALQFTGKNLGLKSAPDAIVELPGIISGWSGADTAASILTCGLYKSDTPVLLVDIGVNTALVLGNRNAILTCSLPTPPLDGVGLSCGCASVP
;
A
#
# COMPACT_ATOMS: atom_id res chain seq x y z
N MET A 1 -2.35 0.43 7.06
CA MET A 1 -3.39 1.46 7.33
C MET A 1 -4.80 0.87 7.31
N GLN A 2 -5.21 0.16 6.25
CA GLN A 2 -6.56 -0.44 6.10
C GLN A 2 -7.03 -1.22 7.35
N HIS A 3 -6.23 -2.15 7.87
CA HIS A 3 -6.57 -2.96 9.04
C HIS A 3 -6.81 -2.13 10.30
N ILE A 4 -6.02 -1.07 10.49
CA ILE A 4 -6.18 -0.17 11.65
C ILE A 4 -7.53 0.56 11.57
N ILE A 5 -7.85 1.12 10.39
CA ILE A 5 -9.11 1.85 10.19
C ILE A 5 -10.31 0.90 10.35
N ALA A 6 -10.19 -0.32 9.84
CA ALA A 6 -11.23 -1.34 9.91
C ALA A 6 -11.30 -2.07 11.27
N ASN A 7 -10.45 -1.71 12.22
CA ASN A 7 -10.33 -2.38 13.52
C ASN A 7 -10.10 -3.91 13.40
N VAL A 8 -9.32 -4.31 12.39
CA VAL A 8 -8.88 -5.69 12.16
C VAL A 8 -7.55 -5.92 12.87
N ASP A 9 -7.36 -7.09 13.46
CA ASP A 9 -6.11 -7.43 14.14
C ASP A 9 -4.89 -7.28 13.22
N ILE A 10 -3.92 -6.50 13.67
CA ILE A 10 -2.67 -6.22 12.94
C ILE A 10 -1.50 -7.12 13.37
N THR A 11 -1.69 -7.97 14.36
CA THR A 11 -0.62 -8.85 14.89
C THR A 11 0.06 -9.67 13.80
N PRO A 12 -0.66 -10.27 12.82
CA PRO A 12 -0.02 -11.03 11.75
C PRO A 12 0.85 -10.17 10.81
N LEU A 13 0.59 -8.86 10.71
CA LEU A 13 1.42 -7.96 9.91
C LEU A 13 2.77 -7.65 10.57
N GLY A 14 2.86 -7.79 11.89
CA GLY A 14 4.10 -7.58 12.66
C GLY A 14 4.96 -8.84 12.81
N ARG A 15 4.52 -9.99 12.33
CA ARG A 15 5.23 -11.27 12.47
C ARG A 15 5.37 -11.98 11.13
N ALA A 16 6.54 -12.61 10.90
CA ALA A 16 6.71 -13.43 9.70
C ALA A 16 5.63 -14.52 9.64
N PRO A 17 5.03 -14.76 8.47
CA PRO A 17 5.34 -14.27 7.13
C PRO A 17 4.69 -12.92 6.74
N TYR A 18 4.27 -12.09 7.69
CA TYR A 18 3.72 -10.73 7.49
C TYR A 18 2.45 -10.71 6.61
N GLN A 19 1.58 -11.68 6.77
CA GLN A 19 0.37 -11.79 5.97
C GLN A 19 -0.79 -11.04 6.61
N PRO A 20 -1.53 -10.24 5.82
CA PRO A 20 -2.74 -9.60 6.30
C PRO A 20 -3.86 -10.62 6.51
N LEU A 21 -4.75 -10.36 7.48
CA LEU A 21 -5.94 -11.20 7.71
C LEU A 21 -6.95 -11.11 6.56
N THR A 22 -7.02 -9.96 5.91
CA THR A 22 -7.84 -9.78 4.70
C THR A 22 -7.11 -8.92 3.70
N LYS A 23 -7.35 -9.18 2.42
CA LYS A 23 -6.87 -8.37 1.29
C LYS A 23 -8.01 -7.70 0.56
N ASP A 24 -9.23 -8.01 0.94
CA ASP A 24 -10.43 -7.54 0.25
C ASP A 24 -10.67 -6.05 0.47
N ALA A 25 -11.38 -5.43 -0.45
CA ALA A 25 -11.92 -4.11 -0.23
C ALA A 25 -12.98 -4.17 0.88
N LEU A 26 -12.98 -3.16 1.75
CA LEU A 26 -13.91 -3.08 2.87
C LEU A 26 -14.72 -1.79 2.74
N GLN A 27 -16.00 -1.85 3.11
CA GLN A 27 -16.91 -0.72 3.08
C GLN A 27 -17.56 -0.53 4.45
N PHE A 28 -17.60 0.71 4.91
CA PHE A 28 -18.20 1.11 6.19
C PHE A 28 -19.05 2.36 6.00
N THR A 29 -19.85 2.69 6.99
CA THR A 29 -20.43 4.03 7.10
C THR A 29 -19.56 4.91 7.99
N GLY A 30 -19.63 6.22 7.80
CA GLY A 30 -18.91 7.17 8.66
C GLY A 30 -19.23 6.97 10.14
N LYS A 31 -20.48 6.65 10.45
CA LYS A 31 -20.94 6.31 11.80
C LYS A 31 -20.23 5.08 12.38
N ASN A 32 -20.06 4.02 11.58
CA ASN A 32 -19.42 2.78 12.03
C ASN A 32 -17.95 2.98 12.40
N LEU A 33 -17.30 3.95 11.74
CA LEU A 33 -15.89 4.30 12.00
C LEU A 33 -15.75 5.44 13.02
N GLY A 34 -16.85 5.96 13.58
CA GLY A 34 -16.80 7.08 14.52
C GLY A 34 -16.30 8.39 13.91
N LEU A 35 -16.41 8.54 12.58
CA LEU A 35 -15.96 9.73 11.89
C LEU A 35 -16.94 10.89 12.06
N LYS A 36 -16.42 12.12 12.17
CA LYS A 36 -17.22 13.36 12.17
C LYS A 36 -17.63 13.70 10.73
N SER A 37 -18.45 12.87 10.12
CA SER A 37 -18.99 13.01 8.77
C SER A 37 -20.50 12.82 8.79
N ALA A 38 -21.17 12.94 7.64
CA ALA A 38 -22.57 12.52 7.53
C ALA A 38 -22.68 11.05 7.98
N PRO A 39 -23.66 10.70 8.83
CA PRO A 39 -23.76 9.34 9.39
C PRO A 39 -23.76 8.24 8.35
N ASP A 40 -24.40 8.51 7.22
CA ASP A 40 -24.55 7.56 6.10
C ASP A 40 -23.46 7.71 5.03
N ALA A 41 -22.44 8.54 5.27
CA ALA A 41 -21.31 8.67 4.34
C ALA A 41 -20.63 7.32 4.17
N ILE A 42 -20.48 6.89 2.92
CA ILE A 42 -19.79 5.64 2.59
C ILE A 42 -18.29 5.88 2.67
N VAL A 43 -17.61 5.01 3.40
CA VAL A 43 -16.14 4.96 3.50
C VAL A 43 -15.68 3.67 2.87
N GLU A 44 -14.95 3.78 1.76
CA GLU A 44 -14.37 2.64 1.07
C GLU A 44 -12.88 2.54 1.38
N LEU A 45 -12.47 1.37 1.80
CA LEU A 45 -11.07 1.00 1.96
C LEU A 45 -10.72 0.05 0.82
N PRO A 46 -9.95 0.49 -0.19
CA PRO A 46 -9.58 -0.37 -1.31
C PRO A 46 -8.82 -1.60 -0.85
N GLY A 47 -8.93 -2.68 -1.62
CA GLY A 47 -8.18 -3.90 -1.36
C GLY A 47 -6.67 -3.67 -1.39
N ILE A 48 -5.93 -4.53 -0.70
CA ILE A 48 -4.48 -4.51 -0.65
C ILE A 48 -3.90 -5.74 -1.36
N ILE A 49 -2.69 -5.62 -1.88
CA ILE A 49 -2.02 -6.72 -2.60
C ILE A 49 -1.37 -7.69 -1.60
N SER A 50 -0.68 -7.12 -0.62
CA SER A 50 0.03 -7.87 0.44
C SER A 50 0.17 -7.03 1.71
N GLY A 51 0.81 -7.57 2.73
CA GLY A 51 1.07 -6.82 3.97
C GLY A 51 1.90 -5.55 3.77
N TRP A 52 2.75 -5.52 2.74
CA TRP A 52 3.67 -4.41 2.45
C TRP A 52 3.39 -3.70 1.11
N SER A 53 2.48 -4.22 0.30
CA SER A 53 1.99 -3.59 -0.94
C SER A 53 0.52 -3.26 -0.76
N GLY A 54 0.24 -2.02 -0.46
CA GLY A 54 -1.07 -1.55 -0.05
C GLY A 54 -1.98 -1.12 -1.20
N ALA A 55 -3.02 -0.39 -0.84
CA ALA A 55 -3.98 0.18 -1.77
C ALA A 55 -3.38 1.29 -2.64
N ASP A 56 -2.34 1.96 -2.18
CA ASP A 56 -1.53 2.92 -2.92
C ASP A 56 -0.87 2.27 -4.14
N THR A 57 -0.18 1.14 -3.93
CA THR A 57 0.42 0.36 -5.02
C THR A 57 -0.66 -0.14 -6.00
N ALA A 58 -1.81 -0.60 -5.50
CA ALA A 58 -2.92 -1.01 -6.35
C ALA A 58 -3.48 0.15 -7.19
N ALA A 59 -3.63 1.33 -6.58
CA ALA A 59 -4.06 2.54 -7.28
C ALA A 59 -3.06 2.98 -8.36
N SER A 60 -1.77 2.91 -8.08
CA SER A 60 -0.70 3.21 -9.04
C SER A 60 -0.74 2.27 -10.25
N ILE A 61 -0.94 0.96 -10.02
CA ILE A 61 -1.12 -0.04 -11.10
C ILE A 61 -2.33 0.30 -11.97
N LEU A 62 -3.45 0.67 -11.36
CA LEU A 62 -4.67 1.04 -12.08
C LEU A 62 -4.45 2.33 -12.90
N THR A 63 -3.83 3.33 -12.31
CA THR A 63 -3.63 4.65 -12.94
C THR A 63 -2.69 4.55 -14.13
N CYS A 64 -1.57 3.82 -14.02
CA CYS A 64 -0.63 3.67 -15.14
C CYS A 64 -1.09 2.68 -16.21
N GLY A 65 -2.18 1.95 -15.96
CA GLY A 65 -2.72 0.98 -16.92
C GLY A 65 -1.86 -0.26 -17.15
N LEU A 66 -0.91 -0.55 -16.27
CA LEU A 66 0.03 -1.67 -16.38
C LEU A 66 -0.68 -3.00 -16.67
N TYR A 67 -1.81 -3.24 -16.03
CA TYR A 67 -2.62 -4.45 -16.19
C TYR A 67 -3.25 -4.62 -17.58
N LYS A 68 -3.19 -3.59 -18.44
CA LYS A 68 -3.67 -3.63 -19.83
C LYS A 68 -2.53 -3.77 -20.84
N SER A 69 -1.27 -3.64 -20.41
CA SER A 69 -0.12 -3.66 -21.30
C SER A 69 0.15 -5.07 -21.85
N ASP A 70 0.48 -5.16 -23.12
CA ASP A 70 0.95 -6.40 -23.75
C ASP A 70 2.42 -6.68 -23.43
N THR A 71 3.20 -5.64 -23.24
CA THR A 71 4.62 -5.74 -22.91
C THR A 71 4.86 -5.54 -21.41
N PRO A 72 5.90 -6.13 -20.83
CA PRO A 72 6.27 -5.88 -19.44
C PRO A 72 6.54 -4.39 -19.19
N VAL A 73 5.93 -3.85 -18.14
CA VAL A 73 6.11 -2.46 -17.66
C VAL A 73 6.66 -2.53 -16.25
N LEU A 74 7.68 -1.71 -15.97
CA LEU A 74 8.20 -1.49 -14.63
C LEU A 74 7.65 -0.16 -14.09
N LEU A 75 6.91 -0.24 -13.00
CA LEU A 75 6.50 0.91 -12.20
C LEU A 75 7.41 1.01 -10.98
N VAL A 76 7.97 2.19 -10.75
CA VAL A 76 8.79 2.50 -9.59
C VAL A 76 8.16 3.67 -8.85
N ASP A 77 7.68 3.42 -7.66
CA ASP A 77 7.09 4.44 -6.77
C ASP A 77 8.05 4.67 -5.61
N ILE A 78 8.74 5.82 -5.64
CA ILE A 78 9.81 6.15 -4.69
C ILE A 78 9.25 7.05 -3.61
N GLY A 79 9.19 6.54 -2.38
CA GLY A 79 8.77 7.25 -1.19
C GLY A 79 9.61 6.85 0.01
N VAL A 80 9.09 7.03 1.21
CA VAL A 80 9.67 6.47 2.45
C VAL A 80 9.83 4.96 2.33
N ASN A 81 8.86 4.31 1.68
CA ASN A 81 9.00 2.96 1.15
C ASN A 81 8.93 3.05 -0.37
N THR A 82 9.78 2.31 -1.04
CA THR A 82 9.72 2.18 -2.50
C THR A 82 8.91 0.96 -2.87
N ALA A 83 7.90 1.15 -3.72
CA ALA A 83 7.18 0.05 -4.33
C ALA A 83 7.68 -0.18 -5.75
N LEU A 84 8.05 -1.42 -6.04
CA LEU A 84 8.40 -1.88 -7.38
C LEU A 84 7.30 -2.80 -7.89
N VAL A 85 6.80 -2.52 -9.08
CA VAL A 85 5.82 -3.35 -9.75
C VAL A 85 6.32 -3.67 -11.15
N LEU A 86 6.49 -4.93 -11.44
CA LEU A 86 6.84 -5.41 -12.79
C LEU A 86 5.71 -6.30 -13.31
N GLY A 87 5.19 -6.00 -14.48
CA GLY A 87 4.16 -6.87 -15.04
C GLY A 87 3.54 -6.36 -16.32
N ASN A 88 2.54 -7.10 -16.74
CA ASN A 88 1.69 -6.84 -17.88
C ASN A 88 0.30 -7.43 -17.63
N ARG A 89 -0.56 -7.51 -18.66
CA ARG A 89 -1.91 -8.07 -18.53
C ARG A 89 -1.96 -9.55 -18.08
N ASN A 90 -0.86 -10.30 -18.20
CA ASN A 90 -0.85 -11.74 -17.88
C ASN A 90 -0.39 -12.00 -16.44
N ALA A 91 0.53 -11.18 -15.92
CA ALA A 91 1.06 -11.35 -14.58
C ALA A 91 1.60 -10.02 -14.05
N ILE A 92 1.45 -9.81 -12.75
CA ILE A 92 1.96 -8.64 -12.02
C ILE A 92 2.67 -9.13 -10.77
N LEU A 93 3.91 -8.71 -10.62
CA LEU A 93 4.74 -8.95 -9.45
C LEU A 93 4.95 -7.64 -8.70
N THR A 94 4.85 -7.66 -7.38
CA THR A 94 5.09 -6.49 -6.54
C THR A 94 6.14 -6.78 -5.49
N CYS A 95 6.96 -5.78 -5.20
CA CYS A 95 7.92 -5.81 -4.12
C CYS A 95 7.90 -4.45 -3.41
N SER A 96 7.97 -4.45 -2.08
CA SER A 96 8.12 -3.24 -1.28
C SER A 96 9.46 -3.26 -0.57
N LEU A 97 10.18 -2.15 -0.65
CA LEU A 97 11.51 -1.98 -0.07
C LEU A 97 11.50 -0.75 0.84
N PRO A 98 12.08 -0.82 2.04
CA PRO A 98 12.38 0.39 2.78
C PRO A 98 13.40 1.22 1.97
N THR A 99 13.28 2.54 2.01
CA THR A 99 14.18 3.45 1.29
C THR A 99 15.05 4.29 2.26
N PRO A 100 15.69 3.67 3.27
CA PRO A 100 16.48 4.41 4.26
C PRO A 100 17.56 5.32 3.66
N PRO A 101 18.20 4.99 2.52
CA PRO A 101 19.23 5.83 1.93
C PRO A 101 18.76 7.24 1.56
N LEU A 102 17.49 7.41 1.18
CA LEU A 102 16.95 8.73 0.85
C LEU A 102 16.75 9.59 2.10
N ASP A 103 16.52 8.96 3.23
CA ASP A 103 16.40 9.63 4.54
C ASP A 103 17.78 9.95 5.15
N GLY A 104 18.87 9.57 4.49
CA GLY A 104 20.23 9.80 4.96
C GLY A 104 20.69 8.85 6.05
N VAL A 105 19.85 7.93 6.49
CA VAL A 105 20.21 6.93 7.49
C VAL A 105 21.17 5.91 6.88
N GLY A 106 22.40 5.88 7.38
CA GLY A 106 23.44 4.95 6.92
C GLY A 106 24.27 5.43 5.72
N LEU A 107 24.03 6.63 5.20
CA LEU A 107 24.86 7.25 4.17
C LEU A 107 25.69 8.42 4.73
N SER A 108 26.97 8.47 4.41
CA SER A 108 27.85 9.58 4.82
C SER A 108 27.50 10.91 4.15
N CYS A 109 26.74 10.90 3.08
CA CYS A 109 26.32 12.07 2.29
C CYS A 109 24.78 12.20 2.16
N GLY A 110 24.01 11.44 2.92
CA GLY A 110 22.55 11.52 2.91
C GLY A 110 22.05 12.71 3.74
N CYS A 111 20.84 13.20 3.44
CA CYS A 111 20.14 14.16 4.28
C CYS A 111 19.54 13.43 5.48
N ALA A 112 19.75 13.95 6.69
CA ALA A 112 18.97 13.50 7.83
C ALA A 112 17.49 13.84 7.61
N SER A 113 16.59 12.91 7.88
CA SER A 113 15.17 13.26 7.93
C SER A 113 14.99 14.32 9.02
N VAL A 114 14.46 15.47 8.65
CA VAL A 114 14.12 16.53 9.60
C VAL A 114 12.79 16.13 10.24
N PRO A 115 12.68 16.08 11.59
CA PRO A 115 11.43 15.78 12.28
C PRO A 115 10.37 16.84 12.04
#